data_31c1d0827f6e7abf2aa138a55dc2c2ba
#
_entry.id   31c1d0827f6e7abf2aa138a55dc2c2ba
#
_cell.length_a   1.000
_cell.length_b   1.000
_cell.length_c   1.000
_cell.angle_alpha   90.00
_cell.angle_beta   90.00
_cell.angle_gamma   90.00
#
_symmetry.space_group_name_H-M   'P 1'
#
loop_
_entity.id
_entity.type
_entity.pdbx_description
1 polymer ?
#
loop_
_entity_poly.entity_id
_entity_poly.type
_entity_poly.pdbx_seq_one_letter_code
_entity_poly.pdbx_strand_id
1 'polypeptide(L)'
;MTRTIIPGPPGTGKTHTLINKYLHHELFNLKTNSKKIAYITFSNAATKEAKSRIYQRFPGYEFDYISTMHAMGTRALGLDTSAQLLNGKNWNDFKNFSVICKDMSFENYHSESGYRNYKNEYMKIIEYARAKQIDVLDAATELEFDIHIDDNLLLQIEQDLKDYKEFYNMYEFSDMLTKFVEKDLSPSLDVVFLDEAQDLNPLQWKMFYYIESQCKRSYIAGDDDQAIYTFQGASPSEFINLRGVIDAQTQSVRVPRAVHKVALSILEHVQERLEKEWQPRDYEGEVIDHLDLPDIDLSQGQWLILIRTNEQMK
;
A
#
# COMPACT_ATOMS: atom_id res chain seq x y z
N MET A 1 -11.37 -19.54 11.20
CA MET A 1 -10.30 -18.55 11.11
C MET A 1 -10.47 -17.51 12.22
N THR A 2 -9.38 -17.11 12.89
CA THR A 2 -9.39 -16.06 13.92
C THR A 2 -8.64 -14.85 13.38
N ARG A 3 -9.30 -13.67 13.36
CA ARG A 3 -8.71 -12.39 12.96
C ARG A 3 -8.47 -11.52 14.18
N THR A 4 -7.26 -10.96 14.28
CA THR A 4 -6.91 -9.94 15.28
C THR A 4 -6.55 -8.65 14.57
N ILE A 5 -7.17 -7.55 14.98
CA ILE A 5 -7.01 -6.22 14.40
C ILE A 5 -6.27 -5.36 15.42
N ILE A 6 -5.20 -4.71 14.98
CA ILE A 6 -4.30 -3.90 15.80
C ILE A 6 -4.36 -2.45 15.30
N PRO A 7 -5.44 -1.71 15.58
CA PRO A 7 -5.51 -0.31 15.27
C PRO A 7 -4.61 0.48 16.24
N GLY A 8 -3.96 1.52 15.72
CA GLY A 8 -3.14 2.36 16.60
C GLY A 8 -2.65 3.62 15.91
N PRO A 9 -2.77 4.78 16.57
CA PRO A 9 -2.26 6.05 16.09
C PRO A 9 -0.75 6.08 15.85
N PRO A 10 -0.20 7.20 15.33
CA PRO A 10 1.24 7.32 15.05
C PRO A 10 2.11 7.04 16.27
N GLY A 11 3.14 6.21 16.08
CA GLY A 11 4.14 5.94 17.10
C GLY A 11 3.71 5.00 18.23
N THR A 12 2.56 4.33 18.15
CA THR A 12 2.05 3.41 19.19
C THR A 12 2.63 2.00 19.11
N GLY A 13 3.49 1.72 18.11
CA GLY A 13 4.23 0.46 18.05
C GLY A 13 3.46 -0.68 17.37
N LYS A 14 2.58 -0.42 16.42
CA LYS A 14 1.84 -1.44 15.64
C LYS A 14 2.73 -2.56 15.11
N THR A 15 3.74 -2.22 14.30
CA THR A 15 4.73 -3.17 13.77
C THR A 15 5.48 -3.92 14.87
N HIS A 16 5.83 -3.24 15.97
CA HIS A 16 6.45 -3.87 17.15
C HIS A 16 5.52 -4.91 17.76
N THR A 17 4.24 -4.61 17.90
CA THR A 17 3.22 -5.53 18.43
C THR A 17 3.04 -6.73 17.50
N LEU A 18 2.96 -6.52 16.17
CA LEU A 18 2.91 -7.63 15.22
C LEU A 18 4.10 -8.59 15.38
N ILE A 19 5.32 -8.05 15.49
CA ILE A 19 6.54 -8.86 15.55
C ILE A 19 6.77 -9.45 16.96
N ASN A 20 6.76 -8.61 17.99
CA ASN A 20 7.22 -9.05 19.33
C ASN A 20 6.13 -9.71 20.17
N LYS A 21 4.85 -9.46 19.89
CA LYS A 21 3.73 -10.13 20.56
C LYS A 21 3.21 -11.29 19.71
N TYR A 22 2.70 -11.02 18.53
CA TYR A 22 1.96 -12.00 17.75
C TYR A 22 2.84 -12.98 16.96
N LEU A 23 3.86 -12.53 16.24
CA LEU A 23 4.78 -13.44 15.57
C LEU A 23 5.56 -14.29 16.57
N HIS A 24 5.98 -13.70 17.70
CA HIS A 24 6.57 -14.45 18.82
C HIS A 24 5.60 -15.53 19.34
N HIS A 25 4.33 -15.17 19.58
CA HIS A 25 3.31 -16.11 20.02
C HIS A 25 3.12 -17.29 19.04
N GLU A 26 3.06 -16.99 17.74
CA GLU A 26 2.96 -18.01 16.70
C GLU A 26 4.14 -18.99 16.72
N LEU A 27 5.36 -18.48 16.81
CA LEU A 27 6.58 -19.31 16.76
C LEU A 27 6.80 -20.13 18.03
N PHE A 28 6.62 -19.53 19.20
CA PHE A 28 7.03 -20.14 20.48
C PHE A 28 5.89 -20.81 21.23
N ASN A 29 4.69 -20.26 21.21
CA ASN A 29 3.54 -20.82 21.93
C ASN A 29 2.75 -21.78 21.05
N LEU A 30 2.42 -21.39 19.81
CA LEU A 30 1.63 -22.22 18.90
C LEU A 30 2.48 -23.16 18.02
N LYS A 31 3.81 -23.00 18.05
CA LYS A 31 4.77 -23.82 17.28
C LYS A 31 4.49 -23.79 15.77
N THR A 32 3.96 -22.68 15.26
CA THR A 32 3.68 -22.50 13.84
C THR A 32 4.98 -22.56 13.03
N ASN A 33 4.99 -23.31 11.94
CA ASN A 33 6.14 -23.37 11.05
C ASN A 33 6.34 -22.00 10.38
N SER A 34 7.52 -21.40 10.55
CA SER A 34 7.84 -20.09 10.00
C SER A 34 7.68 -20.00 8.47
N LYS A 35 7.91 -21.10 7.75
CA LYS A 35 7.69 -21.19 6.29
C LYS A 35 6.22 -21.16 5.88
N LYS A 36 5.30 -21.33 6.84
CA LYS A 36 3.85 -21.20 6.66
C LYS A 36 3.28 -19.88 7.21
N ILE A 37 4.15 -18.91 7.46
CA ILE A 37 3.79 -17.58 7.91
C ILE A 37 4.09 -16.60 6.78
N ALA A 38 3.10 -15.81 6.38
CA ALA A 38 3.29 -14.64 5.52
C ALA A 38 3.29 -13.36 6.35
N TYR A 39 4.22 -12.45 6.08
CA TYR A 39 4.25 -11.08 6.59
C TYR A 39 4.21 -10.12 5.41
N ILE A 40 3.07 -9.49 5.23
CA ILE A 40 2.77 -8.63 4.10
C ILE A 40 2.87 -7.17 4.53
N THR A 41 3.58 -6.38 3.74
CA THR A 41 3.73 -4.94 3.92
C THR A 41 3.31 -4.19 2.66
N PHE A 42 2.97 -2.91 2.82
CA PHE A 42 2.53 -2.08 1.70
C PHE A 42 3.67 -1.72 0.73
N SER A 43 4.87 -1.41 1.23
CA SER A 43 6.00 -0.94 0.41
C SER A 43 7.25 -1.79 0.53
N ASN A 44 8.17 -1.67 -0.44
CA ASN A 44 9.47 -2.32 -0.39
C ASN A 44 10.34 -1.83 0.78
N ALA A 45 10.24 -0.53 1.12
CA ALA A 45 10.94 0.04 2.26
C ALA A 45 10.45 -0.60 3.57
N ALA A 46 9.13 -0.68 3.76
CA ALA A 46 8.52 -1.37 4.91
C ALA A 46 8.89 -2.86 4.95
N THR A 47 8.93 -3.53 3.80
CA THR A 47 9.38 -4.94 3.72
C THR A 47 10.82 -5.10 4.22
N LYS A 48 11.73 -4.23 3.79
CA LYS A 48 13.14 -4.28 4.20
C LYS A 48 13.28 -4.06 5.70
N GLU A 49 12.55 -3.11 6.24
CA GLU A 49 12.53 -2.82 7.67
C GLU A 49 11.96 -3.99 8.48
N ALA A 50 10.81 -4.53 8.08
CA ALA A 50 10.19 -5.69 8.72
C ALA A 50 11.13 -6.90 8.71
N LYS A 51 11.76 -7.21 7.56
CA LYS A 51 12.78 -8.28 7.45
C LYS A 51 13.91 -8.09 8.46
N SER A 52 14.49 -6.88 8.51
CA SER A 52 15.58 -6.58 9.44
C SER A 52 15.17 -6.84 10.89
N ARG A 53 14.01 -6.34 11.31
CA ARG A 53 13.48 -6.51 12.67
C ARG A 53 13.15 -7.97 12.99
N ILE A 54 12.54 -8.70 12.05
CA ILE A 54 12.15 -10.10 12.23
C ILE A 54 13.40 -10.97 12.37
N TYR A 55 14.40 -10.86 11.49
CA TYR A 55 15.60 -11.67 11.56
C TYR A 55 16.51 -11.29 12.73
N GLN A 56 16.52 -10.03 13.17
CA GLN A 56 17.20 -9.63 14.39
C GLN A 56 16.54 -10.26 15.63
N ARG A 57 15.22 -10.34 15.67
CA ARG A 57 14.46 -10.86 16.80
C ARG A 57 14.41 -12.38 16.85
N PHE A 58 14.40 -13.03 15.68
CA PHE A 58 14.25 -14.48 15.52
C PHE A 58 15.41 -15.06 14.67
N PRO A 59 16.66 -14.97 15.14
CA PRO A 59 17.78 -15.54 14.41
C PRO A 59 17.63 -17.06 14.31
N GLY A 60 17.88 -17.61 13.12
CA GLY A 60 17.77 -19.04 12.85
C GLY A 60 16.37 -19.51 12.36
N TYR A 61 15.37 -18.63 12.34
CA TYR A 61 14.11 -18.91 11.64
C TYR A 61 14.19 -18.48 10.17
N GLU A 62 13.63 -19.29 9.28
CA GLU A 62 13.49 -18.96 7.86
C GLU A 62 12.04 -18.64 7.54
N PHE A 63 11.84 -17.53 6.82
CA PHE A 63 10.53 -17.08 6.36
C PHE A 63 10.55 -16.92 4.85
N ASP A 64 9.66 -17.62 4.16
CA ASP A 64 9.59 -17.60 2.69
C ASP A 64 8.78 -16.41 2.16
N TYR A 65 7.88 -15.86 2.98
CA TYR A 65 6.85 -14.91 2.57
C TYR A 65 6.86 -13.60 3.39
N ILE A 66 8.02 -12.93 3.51
CA ILE A 66 8.07 -11.53 3.97
C ILE A 66 8.22 -10.66 2.73
N SER A 67 7.13 -10.02 2.28
CA SER A 67 7.12 -9.31 1.00
C SER A 67 5.94 -8.35 0.86
N THR A 68 5.94 -7.55 -0.22
CA THR A 68 4.72 -6.88 -0.69
C THR A 68 3.82 -7.89 -1.42
N MET A 69 2.53 -7.54 -1.61
CA MET A 69 1.59 -8.36 -2.40
C MET A 69 2.06 -8.53 -3.84
N HIS A 70 2.56 -7.46 -4.46
CA HIS A 70 3.09 -7.52 -5.83
C HIS A 70 4.27 -8.49 -5.95
N ALA A 71 5.21 -8.46 -4.99
CA ALA A 71 6.32 -9.41 -4.99
C ALA A 71 5.86 -10.86 -4.77
N MET A 72 4.80 -11.06 -3.97
CA MET A 72 4.19 -12.39 -3.81
C MET A 72 3.53 -12.85 -5.11
N GLY A 73 2.74 -12.00 -5.76
CA GLY A 73 2.10 -12.29 -7.05
C GLY A 73 3.11 -12.61 -8.15
N THR A 74 4.15 -11.77 -8.28
CA THR A 74 5.25 -11.98 -9.22
C THR A 74 5.91 -13.34 -9.06
N ARG A 75 6.24 -13.71 -7.82
CA ARG A 75 6.85 -15.01 -7.51
C ARG A 75 5.93 -16.17 -7.81
N ALA A 76 4.66 -16.07 -7.42
CA ALA A 76 3.68 -17.12 -7.62
C ALA A 76 3.37 -17.37 -9.10
N LEU A 77 3.37 -16.31 -9.92
CA LEU A 77 3.20 -16.40 -11.37
C LEU A 77 4.48 -16.83 -12.11
N GLY A 78 5.63 -16.87 -11.45
CA GLY A 78 6.91 -17.20 -12.07
C GLY A 78 7.34 -16.18 -13.13
N LEU A 79 6.98 -14.89 -12.96
CA LEU A 79 7.22 -13.87 -13.97
C LEU A 79 8.70 -13.44 -14.02
N ASP A 80 9.22 -13.35 -15.23
CA ASP A 80 10.40 -12.56 -15.50
C ASP A 80 10.01 -11.08 -15.66
N THR A 81 10.14 -10.31 -14.58
CA THR A 81 9.76 -8.90 -14.58
C THR A 81 10.58 -8.04 -15.54
N SER A 82 11.78 -8.48 -15.93
CA SER A 82 12.61 -7.77 -16.89
C SER A 82 12.07 -7.88 -18.33
N ALA A 83 11.45 -9.01 -18.64
CA ALA A 83 10.92 -9.32 -19.97
C ALA A 83 9.41 -9.11 -20.10
N GLN A 84 8.64 -9.42 -19.04
CA GLN A 84 7.18 -9.50 -19.09
C GLN A 84 6.45 -8.34 -18.41
N LEU A 85 7.14 -7.48 -17.66
CA LEU A 85 6.49 -6.33 -17.05
C LEU A 85 6.46 -5.16 -18.03
N LEU A 86 5.27 -4.62 -18.26
CA LEU A 86 5.12 -3.36 -19.02
C LEU A 86 5.92 -2.26 -18.34
N ASN A 87 6.90 -1.71 -19.05
CA ASN A 87 7.81 -0.66 -18.57
C ASN A 87 8.16 0.33 -19.69
N GLY A 88 9.02 1.31 -19.43
CA GLY A 88 9.31 2.40 -20.35
C GLY A 88 9.69 1.99 -21.78
N LYS A 89 10.34 0.84 -22.01
CA LYS A 89 10.67 0.34 -23.35
C LYS A 89 9.44 -0.24 -24.06
N ASN A 90 8.64 -1.01 -23.34
CA ASN A 90 7.50 -1.72 -23.91
C ASN A 90 6.33 -0.79 -24.26
N TRP A 91 6.30 0.42 -23.70
CA TRP A 91 5.32 1.43 -24.10
C TRP A 91 5.50 1.91 -25.54
N ASN A 92 6.71 1.92 -26.07
CA ASN A 92 6.94 2.21 -27.47
C ASN A 92 6.41 1.09 -28.37
N ASP A 93 6.51 -0.15 -27.95
CA ASP A 93 5.95 -1.29 -28.68
C ASP A 93 4.42 -1.27 -28.64
N PHE A 94 3.81 -0.91 -27.50
CA PHE A 94 2.38 -0.69 -27.38
C PHE A 94 1.87 0.43 -28.30
N LYS A 95 2.59 1.56 -28.40
CA LYS A 95 2.25 2.64 -29.35
C LYS A 95 2.25 2.19 -30.81
N ASN A 96 3.14 1.27 -31.18
CA ASN A 96 3.18 0.71 -32.51
C ASN A 96 2.04 -0.31 -32.74
N PHE A 97 1.57 -0.96 -31.69
CA PHE A 97 0.44 -1.89 -31.71
C PHE A 97 -0.89 -1.14 -31.81
N SER A 98 -1.09 -0.13 -30.96
CA SER A 98 -2.31 0.68 -30.93
C SER A 98 -2.19 1.91 -31.81
N VAL A 99 -2.93 1.95 -32.92
CA VAL A 99 -2.90 3.06 -33.87
C VAL A 99 -3.29 4.39 -33.24
N ILE A 100 -4.23 4.38 -32.29
CA ILE A 100 -4.73 5.58 -31.61
C ILE A 100 -3.75 6.10 -30.56
N CYS A 101 -2.86 5.26 -30.05
CA CYS A 101 -1.90 5.61 -29.01
C CYS A 101 -0.57 6.15 -29.55
N LYS A 102 -0.40 6.20 -30.87
CA LYS A 102 0.89 6.49 -31.53
C LYS A 102 1.56 7.79 -31.05
N ASP A 103 0.77 8.83 -30.85
CA ASP A 103 1.26 10.15 -30.44
C ASP A 103 1.10 10.43 -28.93
N MET A 104 0.64 9.44 -28.15
CA MET A 104 0.44 9.59 -26.70
C MET A 104 1.74 9.42 -25.92
N SER A 105 1.86 10.10 -24.78
CA SER A 105 2.95 9.88 -23.82
C SER A 105 2.51 8.91 -22.74
N PHE A 106 3.29 7.85 -22.52
CA PHE A 106 3.08 6.86 -21.45
C PHE A 106 4.17 6.93 -20.36
N GLU A 107 4.74 8.12 -20.18
CA GLU A 107 5.67 8.33 -19.08
C GLU A 107 5.00 8.03 -17.74
N ASN A 108 5.66 7.24 -16.92
CA ASN A 108 5.19 6.90 -15.60
C ASN A 108 6.31 7.05 -14.56
N TYR A 109 5.91 7.25 -13.32
CA TYR A 109 6.78 7.26 -12.16
C TYR A 109 6.43 6.08 -11.26
N HIS A 110 7.43 5.33 -10.83
CA HIS A 110 7.21 4.27 -9.86
C HIS A 110 6.99 4.87 -8.48
N SER A 111 5.90 4.48 -7.84
CA SER A 111 5.73 4.68 -6.41
C SER A 111 6.29 3.48 -5.63
N GLU A 112 6.68 3.68 -4.39
CA GLU A 112 7.12 2.57 -3.51
C GLU A 112 6.01 1.55 -3.24
N SER A 113 4.76 1.94 -3.41
CA SER A 113 3.56 1.12 -3.24
C SER A 113 3.30 0.13 -4.38
N GLY A 114 4.07 0.23 -5.49
CA GLY A 114 3.80 -0.51 -6.72
C GLY A 114 2.71 0.11 -7.60
N TYR A 115 2.09 1.21 -7.18
CA TYR A 115 1.17 1.97 -8.02
C TYR A 115 1.96 2.79 -9.04
N ARG A 116 1.51 2.79 -10.31
CA ARG A 116 2.12 3.59 -11.37
C ARG A 116 1.40 4.92 -11.48
N ASN A 117 2.14 5.99 -11.34
CA ASN A 117 1.62 7.33 -11.57
C ASN A 117 1.96 7.73 -13.01
N TYR A 118 0.97 7.69 -13.88
CA TYR A 118 1.10 8.08 -15.29
C TYR A 118 0.95 9.59 -15.45
N LYS A 119 1.62 10.17 -16.45
CA LYS A 119 1.35 11.55 -16.88
C LYS A 119 0.10 11.64 -17.76
N ASN A 120 -0.22 10.55 -18.46
CA ASN A 120 -1.38 10.45 -19.35
C ASN A 120 -2.65 10.19 -18.54
N GLU A 121 -3.67 11.01 -18.71
CA GLU A 121 -4.92 10.95 -17.96
C GLU A 121 -5.71 9.67 -18.22
N TYR A 122 -5.76 9.18 -19.45
CA TYR A 122 -6.41 7.91 -19.78
C TYR A 122 -5.80 6.73 -19.03
N MET A 123 -4.46 6.70 -18.94
CA MET A 123 -3.76 5.66 -18.17
C MET A 123 -3.96 5.80 -16.66
N LYS A 124 -4.10 7.04 -16.16
CA LYS A 124 -4.47 7.25 -14.74
C LYS A 124 -5.84 6.67 -14.44
N ILE A 125 -6.82 6.91 -15.32
CA ILE A 125 -8.18 6.38 -15.19
C ILE A 125 -8.15 4.85 -15.19
N ILE A 126 -7.48 4.25 -16.17
CA ILE A 126 -7.41 2.79 -16.33
C ILE A 126 -6.74 2.14 -15.09
N GLU A 127 -5.64 2.70 -14.60
CA GLU A 127 -4.96 2.16 -13.41
C GLU A 127 -5.81 2.35 -12.14
N TYR A 128 -6.47 3.50 -11.99
CA TYR A 128 -7.38 3.78 -10.89
C TYR A 128 -8.59 2.82 -10.91
N ALA A 129 -9.21 2.62 -12.06
CA ALA A 129 -10.33 1.69 -12.24
C ALA A 129 -9.95 0.26 -11.77
N ARG A 130 -8.78 -0.20 -12.17
CA ARG A 130 -8.25 -1.52 -11.77
C ARG A 130 -7.96 -1.59 -10.28
N ALA A 131 -7.34 -0.56 -9.71
CA ALA A 131 -7.06 -0.48 -8.28
C ALA A 131 -8.34 -0.49 -7.44
N LYS A 132 -9.35 0.26 -7.87
CA LYS A 132 -10.66 0.37 -7.23
C LYS A 132 -11.61 -0.80 -7.57
N GLN A 133 -11.30 -1.61 -8.58
CA GLN A 133 -12.16 -2.68 -9.11
C GLN A 133 -13.53 -2.16 -9.58
N ILE A 134 -13.53 -1.01 -10.26
CA ILE A 134 -14.71 -0.37 -10.86
C ILE A 134 -14.54 -0.26 -12.38
N ASP A 135 -15.63 0.07 -13.08
CA ASP A 135 -15.59 0.34 -14.52
C ASP A 135 -14.75 1.59 -14.84
N VAL A 136 -14.12 1.62 -16.02
CA VAL A 136 -13.26 2.75 -16.41
C VAL A 136 -14.04 4.05 -16.62
N LEU A 137 -15.32 4.00 -17.01
CA LEU A 137 -16.17 5.19 -17.14
C LEU A 137 -16.58 5.72 -15.76
N ASP A 138 -16.85 4.82 -14.79
CA ASP A 138 -17.06 5.21 -13.38
C ASP A 138 -15.80 5.86 -12.81
N ALA A 139 -14.64 5.29 -13.08
CA ALA A 139 -13.35 5.84 -12.67
C ALA A 139 -13.08 7.22 -13.27
N ALA A 140 -13.44 7.43 -14.53
CA ALA A 140 -13.32 8.72 -15.21
C ALA A 140 -14.23 9.80 -14.56
N THR A 141 -15.36 9.37 -14.02
CA THR A 141 -16.30 10.24 -13.31
C THR A 141 -15.82 10.57 -11.89
N GLU A 142 -15.22 9.60 -11.19
CA GLU A 142 -14.66 9.83 -9.83
C GLU A 142 -13.41 10.72 -9.83
N LEU A 143 -12.62 10.67 -10.92
CA LEU A 143 -11.41 11.47 -11.07
C LEU A 143 -11.73 12.78 -11.78
N GLU A 144 -11.55 13.89 -11.08
CA GLU A 144 -11.70 15.22 -11.68
C GLU A 144 -10.47 15.58 -12.50
N PHE A 145 -10.67 15.88 -13.79
CA PHE A 145 -9.62 16.33 -14.70
C PHE A 145 -9.97 17.70 -15.28
N ASP A 146 -8.95 18.53 -15.49
CA ASP A 146 -9.09 19.84 -16.14
C ASP A 146 -9.33 19.72 -17.67
N ILE A 147 -9.26 18.53 -18.21
CA ILE A 147 -9.45 18.23 -19.64
C ILE A 147 -10.68 17.34 -19.85
N HIS A 148 -11.28 17.47 -21.04
CA HIS A 148 -12.34 16.56 -21.44
C HIS A 148 -11.76 15.17 -21.78
N ILE A 149 -12.31 14.13 -21.14
CA ILE A 149 -12.00 12.73 -21.45
C ILE A 149 -13.03 12.23 -22.46
N ASP A 150 -12.54 11.69 -23.57
CA ASP A 150 -13.40 11.03 -24.56
C ASP A 150 -13.59 9.57 -24.16
N ASP A 151 -14.85 9.20 -23.85
CA ASP A 151 -15.22 7.87 -23.36
C ASP A 151 -14.91 6.78 -24.38
N ASN A 152 -15.15 7.04 -25.67
CA ASN A 152 -14.87 6.05 -26.72
C ASN A 152 -13.37 5.80 -26.87
N LEU A 153 -12.57 6.87 -26.77
CA LEU A 153 -11.12 6.78 -26.81
C LEU A 153 -10.60 6.03 -25.58
N LEU A 154 -11.16 6.29 -24.40
CA LEU A 154 -10.81 5.60 -23.16
C LEU A 154 -11.05 4.09 -23.27
N LEU A 155 -12.24 3.69 -23.70
CA LEU A 155 -12.61 2.29 -23.89
C LEU A 155 -11.72 1.59 -24.93
N GLN A 156 -11.37 2.30 -26.01
CA GLN A 156 -10.50 1.74 -27.04
C GLN A 156 -9.07 1.56 -26.54
N ILE A 157 -8.52 2.52 -25.79
CA ILE A 157 -7.18 2.41 -25.17
C ILE A 157 -7.15 1.22 -24.20
N GLU A 158 -8.17 1.06 -23.37
CA GLU A 158 -8.28 -0.05 -22.45
C GLU A 158 -8.29 -1.39 -23.16
N GLN A 159 -9.08 -1.51 -24.24
CA GLN A 159 -9.17 -2.73 -25.05
C GLN A 159 -7.83 -3.03 -25.75
N ASP A 160 -7.25 -2.03 -26.42
CA ASP A 160 -5.94 -2.20 -27.09
C ASP A 160 -4.85 -2.64 -26.11
N LEU A 161 -4.85 -2.09 -24.89
CA LEU A 161 -3.90 -2.45 -23.84
C LEU A 161 -4.11 -3.89 -23.37
N LYS A 162 -5.35 -4.32 -23.23
CA LYS A 162 -5.69 -5.70 -22.89
C LYS A 162 -5.21 -6.67 -23.97
N ASP A 163 -5.53 -6.37 -25.24
CA ASP A 163 -5.15 -7.20 -26.39
C ASP A 163 -3.61 -7.28 -26.54
N TYR A 164 -2.92 -6.15 -26.35
CA TYR A 164 -1.45 -6.10 -26.36
C TYR A 164 -0.85 -6.99 -25.29
N LYS A 165 -1.34 -6.88 -24.06
CA LYS A 165 -0.86 -7.70 -22.93
C LYS A 165 -1.09 -9.18 -23.17
N GLU A 166 -2.23 -9.55 -23.71
CA GLU A 166 -2.56 -10.94 -24.04
C GLU A 166 -1.66 -11.47 -25.15
N PHE A 167 -1.51 -10.72 -26.24
CA PHE A 167 -0.73 -11.14 -27.42
C PHE A 167 0.76 -11.32 -27.09
N TYR A 168 1.35 -10.40 -26.32
CA TYR A 168 2.79 -10.42 -25.98
C TYR A 168 3.10 -11.05 -24.64
N ASN A 169 2.09 -11.61 -23.93
CA ASN A 169 2.22 -12.16 -22.57
C ASN A 169 2.86 -11.16 -21.59
N MET A 170 2.37 -9.92 -21.63
CA MET A 170 2.83 -8.82 -20.78
C MET A 170 1.90 -8.60 -19.59
N TYR A 171 2.45 -8.03 -18.54
CA TYR A 171 1.75 -7.81 -17.28
C TYR A 171 1.94 -6.39 -16.78
N GLU A 172 0.92 -5.83 -16.16
CA GLU A 172 0.99 -4.68 -15.26
C GLU A 172 0.96 -5.15 -13.81
N PHE A 173 1.20 -4.23 -12.86
CA PHE A 173 1.17 -4.58 -11.44
C PHE A 173 -0.20 -5.08 -10.99
N SER A 174 -1.29 -4.46 -11.45
CA SER A 174 -2.66 -4.90 -11.18
C SER A 174 -2.95 -6.32 -11.69
N ASP A 175 -2.40 -6.68 -12.86
CA ASP A 175 -2.57 -8.04 -13.41
C ASP A 175 -1.96 -9.12 -12.51
N MET A 176 -0.85 -8.81 -11.83
CA MET A 176 -0.21 -9.78 -10.93
C MET A 176 -1.12 -10.17 -9.77
N LEU A 177 -1.82 -9.19 -9.19
CA LEU A 177 -2.75 -9.42 -8.09
C LEU A 177 -4.02 -10.13 -8.56
N THR A 178 -4.58 -9.68 -9.69
CA THR A 178 -5.78 -10.27 -10.28
C THR A 178 -5.53 -11.74 -10.62
N LYS A 179 -4.46 -12.03 -11.37
CA LYS A 179 -4.13 -13.40 -11.79
C LYS A 179 -3.71 -14.31 -10.64
N PHE A 180 -3.14 -13.76 -9.56
CA PHE A 180 -2.85 -14.51 -8.34
C PHE A 180 -4.14 -15.08 -7.75
N VAL A 181 -5.19 -14.28 -7.67
CA VAL A 181 -6.50 -14.72 -7.16
C VAL A 181 -7.19 -15.66 -8.14
N GLU A 182 -7.26 -15.30 -9.42
CA GLU A 182 -7.94 -16.07 -10.46
C GLU A 182 -7.38 -17.48 -10.67
N LYS A 183 -6.05 -17.63 -10.54
CA LYS A 183 -5.36 -18.91 -10.75
C LYS A 183 -5.14 -19.72 -9.47
N ASP A 184 -5.71 -19.28 -8.34
CA ASP A 184 -5.58 -19.96 -7.04
C ASP A 184 -4.12 -20.19 -6.61
N LEU A 185 -3.31 -19.14 -6.63
CA LEU A 185 -1.86 -19.22 -6.43
C LEU A 185 -1.40 -18.98 -4.99
N SER A 186 -2.30 -18.96 -4.02
CA SER A 186 -1.89 -18.79 -2.62
C SER A 186 -1.01 -19.96 -2.16
N PRO A 187 0.14 -19.69 -1.56
CA PRO A 187 0.92 -20.75 -0.94
C PRO A 187 0.16 -21.32 0.26
N SER A 188 0.50 -22.56 0.67
CA SER A 188 -0.08 -23.17 1.86
C SER A 188 0.40 -22.46 3.12
N LEU A 189 -0.40 -21.54 3.64
CA LEU A 189 -0.11 -20.72 4.81
C LEU A 189 -1.00 -21.13 6.00
N ASP A 190 -0.44 -21.04 7.21
CA ASP A 190 -1.19 -21.17 8.45
C ASP A 190 -1.59 -19.81 9.02
N VAL A 191 -0.75 -18.78 8.77
CA VAL A 191 -0.90 -17.45 9.35
C VAL A 191 -0.50 -16.36 8.36
N VAL A 192 -1.25 -15.26 8.34
CA VAL A 192 -0.89 -14.05 7.60
C VAL A 192 -0.88 -12.83 8.51
N PHE A 193 0.19 -12.05 8.39
CA PHE A 193 0.36 -10.72 8.98
C PHE A 193 0.21 -9.67 7.89
N LEU A 194 -0.52 -8.60 8.17
CA LEU A 194 -0.65 -7.43 7.30
C LEU A 194 -0.31 -6.18 8.08
N ASP A 195 0.69 -5.44 7.64
CA ASP A 195 1.11 -4.17 8.23
C ASP A 195 0.77 -3.00 7.29
N GLU A 196 0.39 -1.86 7.84
CA GLU A 196 -0.09 -0.65 7.14
C GLU A 196 -1.33 -0.92 6.26
N ALA A 197 -2.30 -1.61 6.83
CA ALA A 197 -3.49 -2.08 6.10
C ALA A 197 -4.37 -0.95 5.51
N GLN A 198 -4.34 0.25 6.10
CA GLN A 198 -5.11 1.41 5.63
C GLN A 198 -4.70 1.91 4.23
N ASP A 199 -3.51 1.56 3.78
CA ASP A 199 -2.98 2.01 2.50
C ASP A 199 -3.36 1.08 1.32
N LEU A 200 -4.02 -0.05 1.59
CA LEU A 200 -4.42 -0.99 0.57
C LEU A 200 -5.61 -0.47 -0.26
N ASN A 201 -5.51 -0.66 -1.58
CA ASN A 201 -6.64 -0.47 -2.49
C ASN A 201 -7.56 -1.72 -2.53
N PRO A 202 -8.78 -1.63 -3.09
CA PRO A 202 -9.72 -2.76 -3.17
C PRO A 202 -9.16 -4.01 -3.84
N LEU A 203 -8.32 -3.89 -4.89
CA LEU A 203 -7.70 -5.04 -5.52
C LEU A 203 -6.71 -5.75 -4.58
N GLN A 204 -5.93 -4.98 -3.81
CA GLN A 204 -5.03 -5.52 -2.80
C GLN A 204 -5.80 -6.17 -1.64
N TRP A 205 -6.91 -5.57 -1.20
CA TRP A 205 -7.80 -6.17 -0.22
C TRP A 205 -8.39 -7.49 -0.72
N LYS A 206 -8.82 -7.55 -1.98
CA LYS A 206 -9.31 -8.79 -2.61
C LYS A 206 -8.26 -9.91 -2.55
N MET A 207 -7.01 -9.60 -2.90
CA MET A 207 -5.91 -10.56 -2.78
C MET A 207 -5.64 -10.95 -1.32
N PHE A 208 -5.66 -9.99 -0.39
CA PHE A 208 -5.47 -10.26 1.04
C PHE A 208 -6.57 -11.19 1.58
N TYR A 209 -7.84 -10.89 1.32
CA TYR A 209 -8.96 -11.73 1.77
C TYR A 209 -8.88 -13.14 1.19
N TYR A 210 -8.44 -13.26 -0.05
CA TYR A 210 -8.21 -14.58 -0.66
C TYR A 210 -7.13 -15.36 0.08
N ILE A 211 -5.98 -14.77 0.39
CA ILE A 211 -4.91 -15.40 1.19
C ILE A 211 -5.43 -15.72 2.60
N GLU A 212 -6.06 -14.76 3.24
CA GLU A 212 -6.59 -14.87 4.60
C GLU A 212 -7.60 -16.03 4.73
N SER A 213 -8.46 -16.21 3.73
CA SER A 213 -9.49 -17.27 3.73
C SER A 213 -8.91 -18.69 3.86
N GLN A 214 -7.66 -18.87 3.48
CA GLN A 214 -6.94 -20.15 3.55
C GLN A 214 -6.10 -20.30 4.82
N CYS A 215 -5.98 -19.21 5.62
CA CYS A 215 -5.21 -19.21 6.85
C CYS A 215 -6.07 -19.60 8.07
N LYS A 216 -5.43 -20.10 9.11
CA LYS A 216 -6.06 -20.35 10.41
C LYS A 216 -6.22 -19.06 11.21
N ARG A 217 -5.27 -18.13 11.09
CA ARG A 217 -5.20 -16.87 11.83
C ARG A 217 -4.65 -15.74 10.96
N SER A 218 -5.15 -14.53 11.23
CA SER A 218 -4.63 -13.30 10.64
C SER A 218 -4.43 -12.20 11.68
N TYR A 219 -3.41 -11.38 11.47
CA TYR A 219 -3.05 -10.24 12.31
C TYR A 219 -2.90 -9.02 11.41
N ILE A 220 -3.77 -8.02 11.60
CA ILE A 220 -3.88 -6.86 10.70
C ILE A 220 -3.64 -5.60 11.51
N ALA A 221 -2.59 -4.86 11.17
CA ALA A 221 -2.26 -3.59 11.80
C ALA A 221 -2.43 -2.43 10.84
N GLY A 222 -2.92 -1.31 11.34
CA GLY A 222 -3.14 -0.11 10.54
C GLY A 222 -3.59 1.09 11.36
N ASP A 223 -3.69 2.20 10.66
CA ASP A 223 -4.22 3.46 11.19
C ASP A 223 -4.92 4.23 10.08
N ASP A 224 -6.24 4.19 10.06
CA ASP A 224 -7.07 4.87 9.07
C ASP A 224 -6.83 6.39 9.02
N ASP A 225 -6.45 7.02 10.14
CA ASP A 225 -6.08 8.43 10.19
C ASP A 225 -4.75 8.75 9.45
N GLN A 226 -3.95 7.73 9.11
CA GLN A 226 -2.71 7.86 8.34
C GLN A 226 -2.88 7.45 6.86
N ALA A 227 -4.08 7.23 6.38
CA ALA A 227 -4.33 6.85 4.99
C ALA A 227 -4.08 8.03 4.03
N ILE A 228 -2.88 8.12 3.46
CA ILE A 228 -2.48 9.20 2.56
C ILE A 228 -2.47 8.81 1.08
N TYR A 229 -2.80 7.54 0.75
CA TYR A 229 -2.78 7.02 -0.63
C TYR A 229 -4.17 6.88 -1.26
N THR A 230 -5.18 7.60 -0.75
CA THR A 230 -6.54 7.58 -1.30
C THR A 230 -6.59 8.04 -2.76
N PHE A 231 -5.72 8.99 -3.15
CA PHE A 231 -5.55 9.42 -4.55
C PHE A 231 -4.98 8.33 -5.48
N GLN A 232 -4.45 7.25 -4.92
CA GLN A 232 -4.02 6.04 -5.64
C GLN A 232 -5.04 4.89 -5.50
N GLY A 233 -6.23 5.20 -5.02
CA GLY A 233 -7.32 4.25 -4.84
C GLY A 233 -7.29 3.48 -3.52
N ALA A 234 -6.46 3.86 -2.53
CA ALA A 234 -6.52 3.24 -1.20
C ALA A 234 -7.91 3.38 -0.59
N SER A 235 -8.35 2.33 0.12
CA SER A 235 -9.69 2.23 0.72
C SER A 235 -9.60 2.05 2.24
N PRO A 236 -9.43 3.14 3.01
CA PRO A 236 -9.41 3.07 4.48
C PRO A 236 -10.68 2.48 5.07
N SER A 237 -11.82 2.65 4.40
CA SER A 237 -13.11 2.08 4.80
C SER A 237 -13.07 0.56 4.93
N GLU A 238 -12.28 -0.14 4.13
CA GLU A 238 -12.08 -1.59 4.29
C GLU A 238 -11.44 -1.92 5.64
N PHE A 239 -10.43 -1.16 6.06
CA PHE A 239 -9.80 -1.33 7.37
C PHE A 239 -10.76 -0.97 8.52
N ILE A 240 -11.48 0.14 8.40
CA ILE A 240 -12.48 0.61 9.38
C ILE A 240 -13.57 -0.44 9.60
N ASN A 241 -14.02 -1.11 8.53
CA ASN A 241 -15.11 -2.08 8.57
C ASN A 241 -14.69 -3.50 8.94
N LEU A 242 -13.40 -3.77 9.21
CA LEU A 242 -12.93 -5.08 9.63
C LEU A 242 -13.66 -5.57 10.89
N ARG A 243 -13.90 -6.87 10.95
CA ARG A 243 -14.47 -7.55 12.12
C ARG A 243 -13.49 -8.57 12.65
N GLY A 244 -13.24 -8.57 13.95
CA GLY A 244 -12.31 -9.45 14.62
C GLY A 244 -12.08 -9.08 16.07
N VAL A 245 -11.08 -9.68 16.69
CA VAL A 245 -10.62 -9.31 18.03
C VAL A 245 -9.79 -8.04 17.92
N ILE A 246 -10.13 -7.02 18.68
CA ILE A 246 -9.41 -5.73 18.67
C ILE A 246 -8.34 -5.74 19.76
N ASP A 247 -7.11 -5.40 19.39
CA ASP A 247 -5.98 -5.15 20.28
C ASP A 247 -5.42 -3.75 19.99
N ALA A 248 -6.15 -2.73 20.41
CA ALA A 248 -5.83 -1.34 20.13
C ALA A 248 -4.54 -0.89 20.82
N GLN A 249 -3.70 -0.17 20.10
CA GLN A 249 -2.49 0.45 20.63
C GLN A 249 -2.75 1.95 20.84
N THR A 250 -2.57 2.44 22.06
CA THR A 250 -2.98 3.81 22.43
C THR A 250 -1.83 4.74 22.78
N GLN A 251 -0.75 4.21 23.40
CA GLN A 251 0.36 5.00 23.88
C GLN A 251 1.42 5.23 22.80
N SER A 252 1.58 6.47 22.35
CA SER A 252 2.68 6.84 21.46
C SER A 252 4.00 6.95 22.22
N VAL A 253 5.05 6.36 21.66
CA VAL A 253 6.45 6.55 22.11
C VAL A 253 7.21 7.54 21.23
N ARG A 254 6.54 8.11 20.24
CA ARG A 254 7.14 9.00 19.22
C ARG A 254 6.63 10.44 19.33
N VAL A 255 5.31 10.62 19.35
CA VAL A 255 4.65 11.91 19.14
C VAL A 255 4.63 12.73 20.41
N PRO A 256 5.27 13.94 20.45
CA PRO A 256 5.24 14.86 21.58
C PRO A 256 3.85 15.48 21.82
N ARG A 257 3.61 16.03 23.01
CA ARG A 257 2.32 16.63 23.39
C ARG A 257 1.91 17.79 22.48
N ALA A 258 2.81 18.71 22.17
CA ALA A 258 2.53 19.84 21.29
C ALA A 258 2.09 19.38 19.88
N VAL A 259 2.81 18.42 19.28
CA VAL A 259 2.47 17.85 17.96
C VAL A 259 1.16 17.08 18.01
N HIS A 260 0.94 16.29 19.09
CA HIS A 260 -0.30 15.55 19.30
C HIS A 260 -1.52 16.49 19.36
N LYS A 261 -1.42 17.64 20.04
CA LYS A 261 -2.50 18.62 20.14
C LYS A 261 -2.89 19.16 18.75
N VAL A 262 -1.92 19.48 17.91
CA VAL A 262 -2.18 19.93 16.52
C VAL A 262 -2.80 18.79 15.71
N ALA A 263 -2.28 17.57 15.82
CA ALA A 263 -2.84 16.43 15.10
C ALA A 263 -4.31 16.17 15.48
N LEU A 264 -4.66 16.25 16.77
CA LEU A 264 -6.05 16.11 17.21
C LEU A 264 -6.99 17.16 16.60
N SER A 265 -6.56 18.43 16.52
CA SER A 265 -7.37 19.48 15.90
C SER A 265 -7.63 19.25 14.40
N ILE A 266 -6.70 18.58 13.71
CA ILE A 266 -6.89 18.15 12.30
C ILE A 266 -7.89 16.99 12.23
N LEU A 267 -7.75 15.99 13.12
CA LEU A 267 -8.60 14.81 13.16
C LEU A 267 -10.06 15.12 13.46
N GLU A 268 -10.37 16.22 14.15
CA GLU A 268 -11.75 16.68 14.36
C GLU A 268 -12.54 16.94 13.06
N HIS A 269 -11.83 17.16 11.95
CA HIS A 269 -12.43 17.41 10.63
C HIS A 269 -12.56 16.12 9.78
N VAL A 270 -12.03 14.98 10.24
CA VAL A 270 -12.15 13.70 9.53
C VAL A 270 -13.46 13.02 9.90
N GLN A 271 -14.35 12.84 8.92
CA GLN A 271 -15.70 12.33 9.14
C GLN A 271 -15.75 10.81 9.32
N GLU A 272 -15.04 10.07 8.49
CA GLU A 272 -14.99 8.61 8.54
C GLU A 272 -13.68 8.13 9.16
N ARG A 273 -13.74 7.65 10.40
CA ARG A 273 -12.58 7.12 11.12
C ARG A 273 -12.97 6.16 12.23
N LEU A 274 -12.05 5.28 12.61
CA LEU A 274 -12.18 4.51 13.83
C LEU A 274 -11.99 5.43 15.06
N GLU A 275 -12.89 5.33 16.02
CA GLU A 275 -12.66 5.97 17.32
C GLU A 275 -11.52 5.25 18.05
N LYS A 276 -10.45 5.99 18.32
CA LYS A 276 -9.21 5.47 18.93
C LYS A 276 -8.76 6.40 20.05
N GLU A 277 -8.38 5.81 21.18
CA GLU A 277 -7.59 6.55 22.16
C GLU A 277 -6.17 6.78 21.61
N TRP A 278 -5.68 8.00 21.77
CA TRP A 278 -4.31 8.34 21.42
C TRP A 278 -3.68 9.17 22.54
N GLN A 279 -2.62 8.65 23.13
CA GLN A 279 -1.85 9.32 24.18
C GLN A 279 -0.46 9.69 23.64
N PRO A 280 -0.02 10.95 23.80
CA PRO A 280 1.31 11.38 23.37
C PRO A 280 2.41 10.77 24.27
N ARG A 281 3.65 10.76 23.77
CA ARG A 281 4.80 10.44 24.64
C ARG A 281 4.95 11.51 25.74
N ASP A 282 5.60 11.11 26.84
CA ASP A 282 5.89 12.02 27.95
C ASP A 282 7.04 12.99 27.62
N TYR A 283 6.76 13.91 26.70
CA TYR A 283 7.67 14.96 26.24
C TYR A 283 6.84 16.07 25.61
N GLU A 284 7.12 17.35 25.94
CA GLU A 284 6.30 18.45 25.46
C GLU A 284 6.48 18.67 23.95
N GLY A 285 7.71 18.80 23.47
CA GLY A 285 8.00 19.19 22.09
C GLY A 285 7.62 20.63 21.81
N GLU A 286 7.71 21.01 20.54
CA GLU A 286 7.37 22.36 20.08
C GLU A 286 6.77 22.29 18.67
N VAL A 287 5.81 23.16 18.39
CA VAL A 287 5.27 23.44 17.05
C VAL A 287 5.38 24.93 16.82
N ILE A 288 6.05 25.32 15.76
CA ILE A 288 6.26 26.72 15.38
C ILE A 288 5.56 26.94 14.03
N ASP A 289 4.55 27.80 14.02
CA ASP A 289 3.82 28.17 12.83
C ASP A 289 4.48 29.33 12.09
N HIS A 290 4.34 29.37 10.79
CA HIS A 290 4.69 30.51 9.93
C HIS A 290 6.19 30.88 9.91
N LEU A 291 7.07 29.88 9.94
CA LEU A 291 8.48 30.10 9.63
C LEU A 291 8.72 29.94 8.12
N ASP A 292 9.33 30.94 7.50
CA ASP A 292 9.87 30.78 6.16
C ASP A 292 11.16 29.95 6.19
N LEU A 293 11.39 29.09 5.18
CA LEU A 293 12.59 28.26 5.09
C LEU A 293 13.91 29.01 5.33
N PRO A 294 14.10 30.24 4.84
CA PRO A 294 15.31 31.03 5.10
C PRO A 294 15.55 31.38 6.59
N ASP A 295 14.48 31.36 7.40
CA ASP A 295 14.56 31.73 8.82
C ASP A 295 14.96 30.52 9.70
N ILE A 296 15.09 29.33 9.10
CA ILE A 296 15.43 28.08 9.79
C ILE A 296 16.91 27.79 9.63
N ASP A 297 17.67 27.73 10.73
CA ASP A 297 19.05 27.27 10.73
C ASP A 297 19.12 25.75 10.59
N LEU A 298 19.21 25.26 9.35
CA LEU A 298 19.33 23.84 9.03
C LEU A 298 20.73 23.27 9.30
N SER A 299 21.71 24.11 9.70
CA SER A 299 23.08 23.67 9.96
C SER A 299 23.25 22.88 11.26
N GLN A 300 22.27 22.96 12.16
CA GLN A 300 22.30 22.31 13.47
C GLN A 300 21.17 21.28 13.60
N GLY A 301 21.50 20.13 14.23
CA GLY A 301 20.53 19.09 14.50
C GLY A 301 20.30 18.12 13.33
N GLN A 302 19.19 17.37 13.41
CA GLN A 302 18.72 16.47 12.36
C GLN A 302 17.37 16.97 11.84
N TRP A 303 17.27 17.23 10.55
CA TRP A 303 16.09 17.77 9.92
C TRP A 303 15.45 16.78 8.96
N LEU A 304 14.13 16.75 8.94
CA LEU A 304 13.33 16.10 7.93
C LEU A 304 12.40 17.14 7.32
N ILE A 305 12.58 17.41 6.03
CA ILE A 305 11.73 18.35 5.28
C ILE A 305 10.66 17.54 4.55
N LEU A 306 9.40 17.77 4.90
CA LEU A 306 8.25 17.15 4.24
C LEU A 306 7.66 18.15 3.24
N ILE A 307 7.44 17.70 2.02
CA ILE A 307 6.85 18.48 0.94
C ILE A 307 5.69 17.71 0.34
N ARG A 308 4.70 18.43 -0.15
CA ARG A 308 3.49 17.81 -0.71
C ARG A 308 3.70 17.28 -2.13
N THR A 309 4.51 17.97 -2.94
CA THR A 309 4.72 17.63 -4.35
C THR A 309 6.20 17.65 -4.71
N ASN A 310 6.59 16.82 -5.70
CA ASN A 310 7.96 16.78 -6.21
C ASN A 310 8.41 18.12 -6.84
N GLU A 311 7.48 18.97 -7.24
CA GLU A 311 7.78 20.31 -7.78
C GLU A 311 8.34 21.26 -6.71
N GLN A 312 7.94 21.08 -5.46
CA GLN A 312 8.45 21.83 -4.31
C GLN A 312 9.87 21.45 -3.91
N MET A 313 10.42 20.36 -4.49
CA MET A 313 11.82 19.93 -4.26
C MET A 313 12.84 20.68 -5.12
N LYS A 314 12.41 21.49 -6.09
CA LYS A 314 13.26 22.28 -6.98
C LYS A 314 13.47 23.68 -6.41
#